data_c985b3823c4d78bfdb7a4b0977c252ed
#
_entry.id   c985b3823c4d78bfdb7a4b0977c252ed
#
_cell.length_a   1.000
_cell.length_b   1.000
_cell.length_c   1.000
_cell.angle_alpha   90.00
_cell.angle_beta   90.00
_cell.angle_gamma   90.00
#
_symmetry.space_group_name_H-M   'P 1'
#
loop_
_entity.id
_entity.type
_entity.pdbx_description
1 polymer ?
#
loop_
_entity_poly.entity_id
_entity_poly.type
_entity_poly.pdbx_seq_one_letter_code
_entity_poly.pdbx_strand_id
1 'polypeptide(L)'
;MTTLIAALVLGIFGTGTIKGFAITLAIGIVLSVFTALVVSQLVLNALVTLGVNDVKFFGKAKEPGKVNFVKGGKYCIIASVLVIVIGFCFMPIFAKTKGSALNLSIDFAGGTSITAEFDKAYSLSEAEKDIVPVIAEAAGISEADISVQTVSGTNEIVFKTTELTTQGDDSQLTKVTAALSEKLGATVTNSDNISGSASSDMTRDAFLSVALAAVLMLCLLYTSPSPR
;
A
#
# COMPACT_ATOMS: atom_id res chain seq x y z
N MET A 1 14.13 16.87 -0.43
CA MET A 1 14.97 16.40 0.69
C MET A 1 14.16 15.61 1.73
N THR A 2 13.00 16.06 2.19
CA THR A 2 12.16 15.34 3.17
C THR A 2 11.77 13.92 2.73
N THR A 3 11.36 13.74 1.49
CA THR A 3 11.04 12.42 0.90
C THR A 3 12.24 11.48 0.83
N LEU A 4 13.46 12.01 0.61
CA LEU A 4 14.67 11.19 0.61
C LEU A 4 14.98 10.67 2.02
N ILE A 5 14.77 11.50 3.05
CA ILE A 5 14.93 11.08 4.45
C ILE A 5 13.93 9.99 4.79
N ALA A 6 12.67 10.16 4.42
CA ALA A 6 11.65 9.13 4.63
C ALA A 6 12.02 7.82 3.94
N ALA A 7 12.45 7.86 2.67
CA ALA A 7 12.89 6.68 1.93
C ALA A 7 14.12 6.02 2.58
N LEU A 8 15.06 6.79 3.10
CA LEU A 8 16.26 6.27 3.75
C LEU A 8 15.92 5.60 5.08
N VAL A 9 15.07 6.22 5.90
CA VAL A 9 14.61 5.64 7.17
C VAL A 9 13.85 4.34 6.94
N LEU A 10 12.89 4.34 6.00
CA LEU A 10 12.13 3.15 5.64
C LEU A 10 13.01 2.05 5.01
N GLY A 11 14.08 2.41 4.29
CA GLY A 11 15.04 1.47 3.73
C GLY A 11 15.94 0.80 4.77
N ILE A 12 16.28 1.51 5.86
CA ILE A 12 17.11 0.98 6.94
C ILE A 12 16.29 0.15 7.93
N PHE A 13 15.16 0.67 8.37
CA PHE A 13 14.33 0.09 9.44
C PHE A 13 13.17 -0.76 8.89
N GLY A 14 12.77 -0.57 7.62
CA GLY A 14 11.71 -1.36 7.01
C GLY A 14 12.15 -2.79 6.72
N THR A 15 11.19 -3.71 6.83
CA THR A 15 11.37 -5.14 6.51
C THR A 15 10.50 -5.53 5.33
N GLY A 16 10.83 -6.64 4.67
CA GLY A 16 10.04 -7.22 3.58
C GLY A 16 9.72 -6.24 2.45
N THR A 17 8.45 -6.13 2.09
CA THR A 17 7.91 -5.30 1.01
C THR A 17 8.16 -3.80 1.21
N ILE A 18 8.16 -3.34 2.47
CA ILE A 18 8.40 -1.93 2.84
C ILE A 18 9.82 -1.51 2.44
N LYS A 19 10.81 -2.37 2.68
CA LYS A 19 12.20 -2.12 2.30
C LYS A 19 12.36 -2.03 0.78
N GLY A 20 11.72 -2.93 0.03
CA GLY A 20 11.71 -2.91 -1.44
C GLY A 20 11.13 -1.61 -1.99
N PHE A 21 9.99 -1.19 -1.46
CA PHE A 21 9.36 0.08 -1.81
C PHE A 21 10.28 1.29 -1.50
N ALA A 22 10.91 1.32 -0.33
CA ALA A 22 11.79 2.40 0.08
C ALA A 22 13.02 2.55 -0.84
N ILE A 23 13.62 1.44 -1.28
CA ILE A 23 14.75 1.45 -2.22
C ILE A 23 14.33 2.00 -3.59
N THR A 24 13.21 1.53 -4.14
CA THR A 24 12.69 2.03 -5.42
C THR A 24 12.32 3.50 -5.35
N LEU A 25 11.73 3.94 -4.25
CA LEU A 25 11.41 5.34 -3.98
C LEU A 25 12.68 6.20 -3.93
N ALA A 26 13.72 5.76 -3.22
CA ALA A 26 14.99 6.48 -3.12
C ALA A 26 15.64 6.66 -4.50
N ILE A 27 15.70 5.60 -5.32
CA ILE A 27 16.22 5.65 -6.69
C ILE A 27 15.40 6.62 -7.53
N GLY A 28 14.06 6.56 -7.46
CA GLY A 28 13.16 7.45 -8.17
C GLY A 28 13.39 8.93 -7.83
N ILE A 29 13.61 9.24 -6.56
CA ILE A 29 13.91 10.60 -6.11
C ILE A 29 15.25 11.09 -6.65
N VAL A 30 16.31 10.28 -6.57
CA VAL A 30 17.63 10.62 -7.09
C VAL A 30 17.57 10.90 -8.59
N LEU A 31 16.91 10.03 -9.36
CA LEU A 31 16.71 10.21 -10.79
C LEU A 31 15.88 11.46 -11.10
N SER A 32 14.83 11.74 -10.32
CA SER A 32 14.01 12.94 -10.49
C SER A 32 14.81 14.22 -10.25
N VAL A 33 15.64 14.24 -9.22
CA VAL A 33 16.52 15.38 -8.92
C VAL A 33 17.56 15.57 -10.04
N PHE A 34 18.16 14.47 -10.50
CA PHE A 34 19.11 14.51 -11.62
C PHE A 34 18.45 15.07 -12.88
N THR A 35 17.26 14.57 -13.23
CA THR A 35 16.51 15.03 -14.41
C THR A 35 16.14 16.51 -14.28
N ALA A 36 15.66 16.93 -13.11
CA ALA A 36 15.25 18.31 -12.87
C ALA A 36 16.42 19.29 -12.94
N LEU A 37 17.59 18.94 -12.43
CA LEU A 37 18.75 19.84 -12.41
C LEU A 37 19.58 19.77 -13.68
N VAL A 38 19.89 18.57 -14.17
CA VAL A 38 20.83 18.40 -15.29
C VAL A 38 20.09 18.42 -16.62
N VAL A 39 19.11 17.53 -16.80
CA VAL A 39 18.43 17.39 -18.09
C VAL A 39 17.60 18.60 -18.44
N SER A 40 16.86 19.16 -17.49
CA SER A 40 16.06 20.37 -17.73
C SER A 40 16.93 21.56 -18.08
N GLN A 41 18.08 21.71 -17.42
CA GLN A 41 19.01 22.79 -17.70
C GLN A 41 19.68 22.66 -19.08
N LEU A 42 20.05 21.43 -19.47
CA LEU A 42 20.58 21.14 -20.80
C LEU A 42 19.55 21.42 -21.90
N VAL A 43 18.29 20.99 -21.70
CA VAL A 43 17.20 21.23 -22.65
C VAL A 43 16.91 22.72 -22.80
N LEU A 44 16.84 23.46 -21.67
CA LEU A 44 16.64 24.91 -21.71
C LEU A 44 17.77 25.64 -22.45
N ASN A 45 19.02 25.28 -22.15
CA ASN A 45 20.17 25.87 -22.84
C ASN A 45 20.15 25.56 -24.34
N ALA A 46 19.82 24.32 -24.72
CA ALA A 46 19.69 23.94 -26.13
C ALA A 46 18.58 24.73 -26.83
N LEU A 47 17.42 24.92 -26.19
CA LEU A 47 16.31 25.70 -26.74
C LEU A 47 16.69 27.18 -26.96
N VAL A 48 17.39 27.76 -25.98
CA VAL A 48 17.90 29.15 -26.10
C VAL A 48 18.92 29.26 -27.25
N THR A 49 19.82 28.29 -27.38
CA THR A 49 20.81 28.28 -28.48
C THR A 49 20.16 28.10 -29.86
N LEU A 50 19.06 27.39 -29.95
CA LEU A 50 18.26 27.21 -31.17
C LEU A 50 17.42 28.46 -31.53
N GLY A 51 17.51 29.53 -30.74
CA GLY A 51 16.83 30.80 -31.02
C GLY A 51 15.42 30.94 -30.43
N VAL A 52 15.01 30.03 -29.53
CA VAL A 52 13.72 30.13 -28.84
C VAL A 52 13.87 31.09 -27.65
N ASN A 53 14.05 32.38 -27.92
CA ASN A 53 14.25 33.42 -26.91
C ASN A 53 12.99 34.21 -26.56
N ASP A 54 11.87 33.90 -27.22
CA ASP A 54 10.63 34.66 -27.05
C ASP A 54 9.98 34.31 -25.70
N VAL A 55 9.78 35.32 -24.86
CA VAL A 55 9.14 35.21 -23.53
C VAL A 55 7.77 34.53 -23.60
N LYS A 56 7.12 34.53 -24.74
CA LYS A 56 5.84 33.87 -24.99
C LYS A 56 5.90 32.35 -24.79
N PHE A 57 7.05 31.72 -25.10
CA PHE A 57 7.26 30.27 -24.93
C PHE A 57 7.51 29.85 -23.49
N PHE A 58 8.04 30.75 -22.64
CA PHE A 58 8.35 30.46 -21.25
C PHE A 58 7.21 30.81 -20.26
N GLY A 59 6.05 31.19 -20.79
CA GLY A 59 4.86 31.51 -20.01
C GLY A 59 4.89 32.92 -19.42
N LYS A 60 3.75 33.60 -19.44
CA LYS A 60 3.59 34.86 -18.70
C LYS A 60 3.33 34.54 -17.22
N ALA A 61 4.16 35.03 -16.34
CA ALA A 61 3.87 35.03 -14.91
C ALA A 61 2.57 35.83 -14.72
N LYS A 62 1.45 35.12 -14.51
CA LYS A 62 0.19 35.76 -14.14
C LYS A 62 0.34 36.18 -12.69
N GLU A 63 0.20 37.49 -12.43
CA GLU A 63 0.20 37.96 -11.04
C GLU A 63 -0.84 37.18 -10.24
N PRO A 64 -0.45 36.51 -9.14
CA PRO A 64 -1.41 35.76 -8.34
C PRO A 64 -2.42 36.75 -7.77
N GLY A 65 -3.69 36.58 -8.10
CA GLY A 65 -4.76 37.35 -7.49
C GLY A 65 -4.64 37.32 -5.97
N LYS A 66 -4.87 38.44 -5.29
CA LYS A 66 -4.79 38.57 -3.83
C LYS A 66 -5.90 37.72 -3.18
N VAL A 67 -5.72 36.41 -3.12
CA VAL A 67 -6.60 35.49 -2.43
C VAL A 67 -6.14 35.39 -0.97
N ASN A 68 -6.98 35.81 -0.04
CA ASN A 68 -6.69 35.70 1.40
C ASN A 68 -6.87 34.24 1.87
N PHE A 69 -5.88 33.41 1.61
CA PHE A 69 -5.85 32.00 2.03
C PHE A 69 -5.97 31.81 3.54
N VAL A 70 -5.50 32.78 4.33
CA VAL A 70 -5.54 32.72 5.79
C VAL A 70 -7.00 32.79 6.32
N LYS A 71 -7.87 33.59 5.69
CA LYS A 71 -9.30 33.64 6.08
C LYS A 71 -10.06 32.35 5.73
N GLY A 72 -9.72 31.71 4.59
CA GLY A 72 -10.30 30.42 4.19
C GLY A 72 -9.73 29.23 4.96
N GLY A 73 -8.53 29.33 5.53
CA GLY A 73 -7.83 28.25 6.19
C GLY A 73 -8.60 27.64 7.36
N LYS A 74 -9.32 28.45 8.14
CA LYS A 74 -10.15 27.96 9.26
C LYS A 74 -11.23 26.97 8.79
N TYR A 75 -11.88 27.26 7.68
CA TYR A 75 -12.91 26.37 7.13
C TYR A 75 -12.33 25.07 6.58
N CYS A 76 -11.15 25.15 5.95
CA CYS A 76 -10.43 23.97 5.48
C CYS A 76 -9.98 23.07 6.64
N ILE A 77 -9.49 23.65 7.73
CA ILE A 77 -9.11 22.89 8.94
C ILE A 77 -10.32 22.21 9.55
N ILE A 78 -11.44 22.93 9.72
CA ILE A 78 -12.68 22.38 10.28
C ILE A 78 -13.19 21.25 9.37
N ALA A 79 -13.22 21.43 8.06
CA ALA A 79 -13.62 20.39 7.11
C ALA A 79 -12.73 19.16 7.18
N SER A 80 -11.41 19.35 7.26
CA SER A 80 -10.44 18.24 7.38
C SER A 80 -10.63 17.47 8.68
N VAL A 81 -10.76 18.17 9.81
CA VAL A 81 -11.02 17.54 11.13
C VAL A 81 -12.34 16.77 11.10
N LEU A 82 -13.38 17.35 10.51
CA LEU A 82 -14.69 16.70 10.40
C LEU A 82 -14.61 15.39 9.59
N VAL A 83 -13.91 15.39 8.45
CA VAL A 83 -13.69 14.18 7.65
C VAL A 83 -12.92 13.11 8.43
N ILE A 84 -11.89 13.51 9.18
CA ILE A 84 -11.12 12.59 10.03
C ILE A 84 -12.01 11.98 11.12
N VAL A 85 -12.80 12.80 11.83
CA VAL A 85 -13.72 12.33 12.88
C VAL A 85 -14.76 11.38 12.31
N ILE A 86 -15.34 11.69 11.16
CA ILE A 86 -16.27 10.80 10.46
C ILE A 86 -15.60 9.47 10.16
N GLY A 87 -14.37 9.47 9.61
CA GLY A 87 -13.60 8.25 9.33
C GLY A 87 -13.40 7.40 10.59
N PHE A 88 -13.01 8.02 11.71
CA PHE A 88 -12.86 7.31 12.98
C PHE A 88 -14.18 6.76 13.53
N CYS A 89 -15.31 7.47 13.35
CA CYS A 89 -16.63 7.00 13.75
C CYS A 89 -17.12 5.79 12.93
N PHE A 90 -16.70 5.68 11.66
CA PHE A 90 -17.03 4.54 10.83
C PHE A 90 -16.21 3.27 11.16
N MET A 91 -15.01 3.39 11.71
CA MET A 91 -14.16 2.25 12.09
C MET A 91 -14.88 1.22 12.98
N PRO A 92 -15.51 1.59 14.11
CA PRO A 92 -16.19 0.62 14.97
C PRO A 92 -17.43 0.01 14.32
N ILE A 93 -18.06 0.72 13.37
CA ILE A 93 -19.22 0.20 12.63
C ILE A 93 -18.75 -0.92 11.69
N PHE A 94 -17.63 -0.71 10.98
CA PHE A 94 -17.03 -1.74 10.12
C PHE A 94 -16.50 -2.93 10.93
N ALA A 95 -15.91 -2.69 12.10
CA ALA A 95 -15.46 -3.74 13.00
C ALA A 95 -16.59 -4.70 13.42
N LYS A 96 -17.79 -4.15 13.65
CA LYS A 96 -18.97 -4.96 14.03
C LYS A 96 -19.59 -5.73 12.86
N THR A 97 -19.51 -5.18 11.64
CA THR A 97 -20.16 -5.77 10.46
C THR A 97 -19.25 -6.74 9.70
N LYS A 98 -17.93 -6.52 9.70
CA LYS A 98 -16.96 -7.30 8.92
C LYS A 98 -15.88 -7.97 9.77
N GLY A 99 -15.99 -7.96 11.10
CA GLY A 99 -15.05 -8.61 12.01
C GLY A 99 -13.72 -7.85 12.22
N SER A 100 -13.35 -6.92 11.35
CA SER A 100 -12.15 -6.08 11.53
C SER A 100 -12.40 -4.63 11.16
N ALA A 101 -11.81 -3.70 11.91
CA ALA A 101 -11.92 -2.26 11.68
C ALA A 101 -11.20 -1.81 10.40
N LEU A 102 -10.16 -2.51 10.01
CA LEU A 102 -9.31 -2.24 8.84
C LEU A 102 -9.06 -3.55 8.11
N ASN A 103 -9.14 -3.52 6.79
CA ASN A 103 -8.75 -4.67 5.95
C ASN A 103 -7.22 -4.65 5.76
N LEU A 104 -6.51 -5.16 6.77
CA LEU A 104 -5.06 -5.23 6.76
C LEU A 104 -4.57 -6.34 5.83
N SER A 105 -3.43 -6.13 5.18
CA SER A 105 -2.73 -7.19 4.46
C SER A 105 -2.19 -8.23 5.45
N ILE A 106 -1.93 -9.44 4.98
CA ILE A 106 -1.32 -10.51 5.77
C ILE A 106 0.05 -10.11 6.33
N ASP A 107 0.76 -9.19 5.70
CA ASP A 107 2.01 -8.62 6.21
C ASP A 107 1.85 -7.98 7.59
N PHE A 108 0.69 -7.39 7.87
CA PHE A 108 0.37 -6.68 9.12
C PHE A 108 -0.55 -7.46 10.04
N ALA A 109 -1.45 -8.27 9.49
CA ALA A 109 -2.40 -9.07 10.28
C ALA A 109 -1.84 -10.45 10.65
N GLY A 110 -0.87 -10.94 9.89
CA GLY A 110 -0.49 -12.35 9.86
C GLY A 110 -1.50 -13.20 9.09
N GLY A 111 -1.15 -14.42 8.78
CA GLY A 111 -2.03 -15.36 8.12
C GLY A 111 -1.45 -15.95 6.84
N THR A 112 -2.28 -16.69 6.13
CA THR A 112 -1.93 -17.36 4.87
C THR A 112 -2.70 -16.73 3.71
N SER A 113 -2.01 -16.42 2.63
CA SER A 113 -2.59 -15.99 1.36
C SER A 113 -2.33 -17.07 0.31
N ILE A 114 -3.38 -17.56 -0.31
CA ILE A 114 -3.31 -18.57 -1.37
C ILE A 114 -3.88 -17.91 -2.63
N THR A 115 -3.09 -17.89 -3.70
CA THR A 115 -3.54 -17.46 -5.03
C THR A 115 -3.75 -18.71 -5.88
N ALA A 116 -4.97 -18.88 -6.38
CA ALA A 116 -5.32 -19.98 -7.24
C ALA A 116 -5.94 -19.48 -8.54
N GLU A 117 -5.53 -20.07 -9.65
CA GLU A 117 -6.07 -19.85 -10.98
C GLU A 117 -7.12 -20.92 -11.29
N PHE A 118 -8.26 -20.49 -11.79
CA PHE A 118 -9.41 -21.33 -12.12
C PHE A 118 -9.64 -21.32 -13.63
N ASP A 119 -10.18 -22.44 -14.15
CA ASP A 119 -10.55 -22.53 -15.58
C ASP A 119 -11.69 -21.56 -15.94
N LYS A 120 -12.48 -21.15 -14.95
CA LYS A 120 -13.64 -20.27 -15.08
C LYS A 120 -13.44 -18.99 -14.28
N ALA A 121 -13.84 -17.85 -14.86
CA ALA A 121 -13.93 -16.61 -14.12
C ALA A 121 -15.08 -16.67 -13.09
N TYR A 122 -14.77 -16.49 -11.81
CA TYR A 122 -15.74 -16.39 -10.73
C TYR A 122 -15.99 -14.95 -10.36
N SER A 123 -17.25 -14.59 -10.15
CA SER A 123 -17.58 -13.36 -9.44
C SER A 123 -17.28 -13.51 -7.94
N LEU A 124 -17.11 -12.40 -7.23
CA LEU A 124 -16.83 -12.43 -5.78
C LEU A 124 -17.88 -13.25 -5.01
N SER A 125 -19.17 -13.05 -5.33
CA SER A 125 -20.27 -13.75 -4.67
C SER A 125 -20.34 -15.25 -4.98
N GLU A 126 -19.94 -15.67 -6.17
CA GLU A 126 -19.83 -17.09 -6.52
C GLU A 126 -18.64 -17.73 -5.81
N ALA A 127 -17.50 -17.04 -5.75
CA ALA A 127 -16.32 -17.51 -5.05
C ALA A 127 -16.56 -17.66 -3.53
N GLU A 128 -17.26 -16.72 -2.91
CA GLU A 128 -17.66 -16.82 -1.50
C GLU A 128 -18.60 -18.00 -1.23
N LYS A 129 -19.49 -18.32 -2.16
CA LYS A 129 -20.49 -19.37 -1.97
C LYS A 129 -19.96 -20.77 -2.29
N ASP A 130 -19.17 -20.91 -3.37
CA ASP A 130 -18.79 -22.21 -3.90
C ASP A 130 -17.41 -22.67 -3.41
N ILE A 131 -16.49 -21.71 -3.15
CA ILE A 131 -15.08 -22.02 -2.85
C ILE A 131 -14.77 -21.91 -1.36
N VAL A 132 -15.30 -20.89 -0.68
CA VAL A 132 -15.02 -20.67 0.76
C VAL A 132 -15.39 -21.87 1.61
N PRO A 133 -16.55 -22.54 1.44
CA PRO A 133 -16.88 -23.74 2.22
C PRO A 133 -15.89 -24.89 2.03
N VAL A 134 -15.36 -25.05 0.81
CA VAL A 134 -14.37 -26.10 0.50
C VAL A 134 -13.06 -25.85 1.22
N ILE A 135 -12.61 -24.58 1.25
CA ILE A 135 -11.39 -24.19 1.97
C ILE A 135 -11.59 -24.32 3.49
N ALA A 136 -12.75 -23.87 4.00
CA ALA A 136 -13.09 -23.94 5.42
C ALA A 136 -13.08 -25.39 5.94
N GLU A 137 -13.70 -26.30 5.17
CA GLU A 137 -13.73 -27.74 5.47
C GLU A 137 -12.32 -28.35 5.44
N ALA A 138 -11.54 -28.05 4.39
CA ALA A 138 -10.19 -28.60 4.23
C ALA A 138 -9.19 -28.09 5.30
N ALA A 139 -9.30 -26.81 5.67
CA ALA A 139 -8.45 -26.18 6.68
C ALA A 139 -8.95 -26.42 8.12
N GLY A 140 -10.23 -26.75 8.30
CA GLY A 140 -10.84 -26.84 9.62
C GLY A 140 -11.01 -25.50 10.34
N ILE A 141 -11.28 -24.43 9.57
CA ILE A 141 -11.46 -23.07 10.05
C ILE A 141 -12.87 -22.54 9.74
N SER A 142 -13.26 -21.43 10.36
CA SER A 142 -14.56 -20.81 10.09
C SER A 142 -14.56 -20.10 8.73
N GLU A 143 -15.66 -20.18 7.99
CA GLU A 143 -15.86 -19.41 6.75
C GLU A 143 -15.69 -17.90 6.96
N ALA A 144 -16.03 -17.39 8.14
CA ALA A 144 -15.89 -15.99 8.49
C ALA A 144 -14.42 -15.50 8.56
N ASP A 145 -13.47 -16.43 8.72
CA ASP A 145 -12.03 -16.15 8.80
C ASP A 145 -11.37 -16.17 7.41
N ILE A 146 -12.14 -16.46 6.35
CA ILE A 146 -11.65 -16.51 4.98
C ILE A 146 -12.12 -15.26 4.24
N SER A 147 -11.18 -14.47 3.76
CA SER A 147 -11.45 -13.31 2.89
C SER A 147 -11.08 -13.64 1.45
N VAL A 148 -11.98 -13.36 0.52
CA VAL A 148 -11.81 -13.64 -0.91
C VAL A 148 -11.62 -12.34 -1.67
N GLN A 149 -10.71 -12.34 -2.63
CA GLN A 149 -10.46 -11.22 -3.55
C GLN A 149 -10.29 -11.78 -4.96
N THR A 150 -11.01 -11.24 -5.92
CA THR A 150 -10.85 -11.57 -7.34
C THR A 150 -9.86 -10.59 -8.00
N VAL A 151 -8.98 -11.10 -8.86
CA VAL A 151 -8.03 -10.29 -9.61
C VAL A 151 -8.68 -9.87 -10.94
N SER A 152 -8.81 -8.57 -11.15
CA SER A 152 -9.45 -8.05 -12.38
C SER A 152 -8.62 -8.37 -13.62
N GLY A 153 -9.24 -9.02 -14.60
CA GLY A 153 -8.61 -9.34 -15.90
C GLY A 153 -7.94 -10.71 -15.96
N THR A 154 -7.98 -11.48 -14.88
CA THR A 154 -7.49 -12.86 -14.80
C THR A 154 -8.56 -13.75 -14.15
N ASN A 155 -8.37 -15.07 -14.25
CA ASN A 155 -9.21 -16.04 -13.53
C ASN A 155 -8.61 -16.38 -12.15
N GLU A 156 -7.73 -15.54 -11.65
CA GLU A 156 -7.08 -15.73 -10.35
C GLU A 156 -7.94 -15.21 -9.22
N ILE A 157 -7.98 -15.99 -8.15
CA ILE A 157 -8.63 -15.62 -6.89
C ILE A 157 -7.62 -15.73 -5.76
N VAL A 158 -7.59 -14.72 -4.93
CA VAL A 158 -6.72 -14.66 -3.74
C VAL A 158 -7.57 -14.91 -2.51
N PHE A 159 -7.25 -15.98 -1.78
CA PHE A 159 -7.85 -16.32 -0.50
C PHE A 159 -6.91 -15.92 0.62
N LYS A 160 -7.40 -15.17 1.57
CA LYS A 160 -6.65 -14.79 2.78
C LYS A 160 -7.35 -15.38 3.99
N THR A 161 -6.59 -16.05 4.83
CA THR A 161 -7.10 -16.70 6.03
C THR A 161 -6.11 -16.52 7.19
N THR A 162 -6.52 -16.96 8.38
CA THR A 162 -5.63 -17.08 9.53
C THR A 162 -4.41 -17.94 9.22
N GLU A 163 -3.40 -17.91 10.07
CA GLU A 163 -2.18 -18.68 9.88
C GLU A 163 -2.49 -20.19 9.79
N LEU A 164 -2.19 -20.79 8.64
CA LEU A 164 -2.32 -22.23 8.43
C LEU A 164 -1.03 -22.94 8.77
N THR A 165 -1.15 -24.15 9.30
CA THR A 165 0.01 -25.00 9.58
C THR A 165 0.66 -25.43 8.27
N THR A 166 1.97 -25.17 8.12
CA THR A 166 2.75 -25.45 6.91
C THR A 166 3.72 -26.61 7.05
N GLN A 167 3.85 -27.20 8.26
CA GLN A 167 4.82 -28.28 8.53
C GLN A 167 4.16 -29.67 8.43
N GLY A 168 4.79 -30.54 7.65
CA GLY A 168 4.40 -31.93 7.45
C GLY A 168 3.49 -32.17 6.24
N ASP A 169 3.46 -33.44 5.79
CA ASP A 169 2.62 -33.87 4.64
C ASP A 169 1.11 -33.74 4.92
N ASP A 170 0.71 -33.69 6.17
CA ASP A 170 -0.67 -33.54 6.62
C ASP A 170 -0.99 -32.08 7.06
N SER A 171 -0.24 -31.12 6.55
CA SER A 171 -0.42 -29.72 6.89
C SER A 171 -1.74 -29.17 6.35
N GLN A 172 -2.34 -28.21 7.06
CA GLN A 172 -3.58 -27.57 6.62
C GLN A 172 -3.42 -26.95 5.21
N LEU A 173 -2.25 -26.37 4.91
CA LEU A 173 -1.98 -25.83 3.59
C LEU A 173 -2.01 -26.90 2.50
N THR A 174 -1.40 -28.07 2.74
CA THR A 174 -1.42 -29.20 1.79
C THR A 174 -2.84 -29.70 1.55
N LYS A 175 -3.65 -29.80 2.60
CA LYS A 175 -5.07 -30.20 2.48
C LYS A 175 -5.88 -29.19 1.67
N VAL A 176 -5.69 -27.91 1.89
CA VAL A 176 -6.37 -26.84 1.14
C VAL A 176 -5.95 -26.86 -0.34
N THR A 177 -4.66 -26.97 -0.61
CA THR A 177 -4.17 -27.01 -2.01
C THR A 177 -4.66 -28.25 -2.75
N ALA A 178 -4.69 -29.42 -2.09
CA ALA A 178 -5.26 -30.64 -2.65
C ALA A 178 -6.77 -30.50 -2.89
N ALA A 179 -7.51 -29.97 -1.93
CA ALA A 179 -8.95 -29.76 -2.08
C ALA A 179 -9.30 -28.78 -3.21
N LEU A 180 -8.53 -27.71 -3.40
CA LEU A 180 -8.70 -26.77 -4.51
C LEU A 180 -8.43 -27.44 -5.86
N SER A 181 -7.40 -28.28 -5.96
CA SER A 181 -7.06 -28.98 -7.19
C SER A 181 -8.06 -30.11 -7.52
N GLU A 182 -8.44 -30.93 -6.52
CA GLU A 182 -9.29 -32.10 -6.74
C GLU A 182 -10.77 -31.75 -6.87
N LYS A 183 -11.31 -30.86 -6.03
CA LYS A 183 -12.72 -30.52 -6.02
C LYS A 183 -13.10 -29.43 -7.04
N LEU A 184 -12.19 -28.50 -7.31
CA LEU A 184 -12.47 -27.29 -8.10
C LEU A 184 -11.62 -27.14 -9.36
N GLY A 185 -10.67 -28.06 -9.61
CA GLY A 185 -9.78 -28.02 -10.78
C GLY A 185 -8.87 -26.80 -10.80
N ALA A 186 -8.63 -26.16 -9.65
CA ALA A 186 -7.83 -24.96 -9.56
C ALA A 186 -6.33 -25.28 -9.48
N THR A 187 -5.52 -24.45 -10.11
CA THR A 187 -4.06 -24.52 -10.00
C THR A 187 -3.59 -23.46 -9.01
N VAL A 188 -2.97 -23.88 -7.89
CA VAL A 188 -2.39 -22.94 -6.93
C VAL A 188 -1.13 -22.35 -7.53
N THR A 189 -1.14 -21.03 -7.79
CA THR A 189 -0.03 -20.29 -8.42
C THR A 189 0.95 -19.79 -7.37
N ASN A 190 0.45 -19.34 -6.22
CA ASN A 190 1.27 -18.82 -5.13
C ASN A 190 0.64 -19.11 -3.77
N SER A 191 1.47 -19.32 -2.76
CA SER A 191 1.02 -19.39 -1.37
C SER A 191 2.04 -18.72 -0.45
N ASP A 192 1.61 -17.68 0.24
CA ASP A 192 2.42 -16.93 1.20
C ASP A 192 1.86 -17.16 2.61
N ASN A 193 2.72 -17.52 3.55
CA ASN A 193 2.35 -17.69 4.94
C ASN A 193 3.22 -16.79 5.83
N ILE A 194 2.58 -15.92 6.59
CA ILE A 194 3.25 -14.99 7.49
C ILE A 194 2.77 -15.29 8.91
N SER A 195 3.71 -15.71 9.77
CA SER A 195 3.38 -15.99 11.16
C SER A 195 2.97 -14.71 11.91
N GLY A 196 2.09 -14.86 12.89
CA GLY A 196 1.61 -13.75 13.71
C GLY A 196 2.75 -12.99 14.42
N SER A 197 3.82 -13.67 14.80
CA SER A 197 5.02 -13.03 15.36
C SER A 197 5.74 -12.15 14.33
N ALA A 198 5.94 -12.66 13.11
CA ALA A 198 6.59 -11.91 12.05
C ALA A 198 5.76 -10.67 11.63
N SER A 199 4.44 -10.78 11.54
CA SER A 199 3.57 -9.65 11.23
C SER A 199 3.56 -8.59 12.34
N SER A 200 3.64 -9.01 13.62
CA SER A 200 3.74 -8.09 14.75
C SER A 200 5.05 -7.29 14.70
N ASP A 201 6.17 -7.94 14.39
CA ASP A 201 7.46 -7.27 14.23
C ASP A 201 7.43 -6.30 13.05
N MET A 202 6.89 -6.71 11.89
CA MET A 202 6.72 -5.85 10.72
C MET A 202 5.88 -4.62 11.04
N THR A 203 4.77 -4.79 11.76
CA THR A 203 3.88 -3.71 12.17
C THR A 203 4.60 -2.72 13.09
N ARG A 204 5.31 -3.22 14.10
CA ARG A 204 6.09 -2.41 15.04
C ARG A 204 7.16 -1.61 14.31
N ASP A 205 7.92 -2.26 13.43
CA ASP A 205 9.00 -1.62 12.67
C ASP A 205 8.46 -0.56 11.71
N ALA A 206 7.31 -0.80 11.09
CA ALA A 206 6.64 0.18 10.24
C ALA A 206 6.23 1.43 11.03
N PHE A 207 5.57 1.27 12.19
CA PHE A 207 5.20 2.40 13.05
C PHE A 207 6.40 3.17 13.56
N LEU A 208 7.46 2.48 14.01
CA LEU A 208 8.69 3.10 14.48
C LEU A 208 9.36 3.91 13.35
N SER A 209 9.44 3.33 12.15
CA SER A 209 10.01 3.98 10.97
C SER A 209 9.27 5.25 10.60
N VAL A 210 7.93 5.21 10.59
CA VAL A 210 7.10 6.38 10.29
C VAL A 210 7.28 7.46 11.35
N ALA A 211 7.28 7.10 12.64
CA ALA A 211 7.47 8.04 13.73
C ALA A 211 8.86 8.71 13.65
N LEU A 212 9.91 7.93 13.42
CA LEU A 212 11.28 8.44 13.26
C LEU A 212 11.40 9.36 12.05
N ALA A 213 10.82 8.97 10.91
CA ALA A 213 10.80 9.79 9.70
C ALA A 213 10.08 11.12 9.94
N ALA A 214 8.94 11.10 10.64
CA ALA A 214 8.19 12.30 10.98
C ALA A 214 9.01 13.26 11.85
N VAL A 215 9.68 12.75 12.88
CA VAL A 215 10.56 13.55 13.74
C VAL A 215 11.71 14.18 12.93
N LEU A 216 12.39 13.40 12.10
CA LEU A 216 13.48 13.90 11.26
C LEU A 216 13.01 14.95 10.26
N MET A 217 11.82 14.75 9.65
CA MET A 217 11.21 15.74 8.76
C MET A 217 10.86 17.03 9.48
N LEU A 218 10.31 16.96 10.69
CA LEU A 218 10.02 18.14 11.51
C LEU A 218 11.29 18.87 11.90
N CYS A 219 12.35 18.17 12.32
CA CYS A 219 13.65 18.77 12.61
C CYS A 219 14.22 19.50 11.39
N LEU A 220 14.16 18.89 10.21
CA LEU A 220 14.64 19.49 8.97
C LEU A 220 13.81 20.72 8.58
N LEU A 221 12.49 20.67 8.74
CA LEU A 221 11.60 21.78 8.45
C LEU A 221 11.89 22.97 9.37
N TYR A 222 12.17 22.70 10.65
CA TYR A 222 12.48 23.74 11.64
C TYR A 222 13.85 24.37 11.42
N THR A 223 14.84 23.57 11.00
CA THR A 223 16.22 24.06 10.75
C THR A 223 16.41 24.65 9.37
N SER A 224 15.50 24.39 8.42
CA SER A 224 15.57 24.95 7.07
C SER A 224 15.24 26.44 7.10
N PRO A 225 16.12 27.33 6.57
CA PRO A 225 15.83 28.75 6.51
C PRO A 225 14.58 28.98 5.64
N SER A 226 13.58 29.62 6.25
CA SER A 226 12.38 30.04 5.51
C SER A 226 12.79 31.02 4.42
N PRO A 227 12.44 30.83 3.16
CA PRO A 227 12.66 31.84 2.15
C PRO A 227 11.81 33.07 2.51
N ARG A 228 12.48 34.16 2.84
CA ARG A 228 11.85 35.48 3.02
C ARG A 228 11.64 36.16 1.69
#